data_5a4d6ec61cc4aa35057694a8df626267
#
_entry.id   5a4d6ec61cc4aa35057694a8df626267
#
_cell.length_a   1.000
_cell.length_b   1.000
_cell.length_c   1.000
_cell.angle_alpha   90.00
_cell.angle_beta   90.00
_cell.angle_gamma   90.00
#
_symmetry.space_group_name_H-M   'P 1'
#
loop_
_entity.id
_entity.type
_entity.pdbx_description
1 polymer ?
#
loop_
_entity_poly.entity_id
_entity_poly.type
_entity_poly.pdbx_seq_one_letter_code
_entity_poly.pdbx_strand_id
1 'polypeptide(L)'
;KKSGVDIEMISAEEARKITPQLSKDIYGALYSPTGGKVNPIKLTLGFARAAKKLGATIQIETEVTGIIMEGNAVKGVHTTKGDYFADTIVNACGSWAAFTAKMVGLDMPIKPRKGQLIVTEPIGHFMDGTLQCARYNVIKFRPETIKDENILRMGASLSIEQTESGGLIIGGTRELVGYDRENSLEAIEAILKRAVRFFPALKDVCIIRAFAGLRPYTPDGLPIIGRVDGLEGFYMAAGHEGDGIALAPITGKLLAEQIVNGKESYSLDPFSPNRFLEAHN
;
A
#
# COMPACT_ATOMS: atom_id res chain seq x y z
N LYS A 1 -15.45 -14.20 11.02
CA LYS A 1 -16.35 -15.29 10.54
C LYS A 1 -17.55 -14.76 9.76
N LYS A 2 -18.15 -13.59 10.12
CA LYS A 2 -19.27 -13.01 9.36
C LYS A 2 -18.88 -12.57 7.93
N SER A 3 -17.61 -12.32 7.66
CA SER A 3 -17.10 -11.85 6.36
C SER A 3 -16.58 -12.98 5.46
N GLY A 4 -16.79 -14.25 5.82
CA GLY A 4 -16.27 -15.40 5.06
C GLY A 4 -14.75 -15.61 5.14
N VAL A 5 -14.05 -14.84 5.98
CA VAL A 5 -12.60 -15.00 6.18
C VAL A 5 -12.35 -16.12 7.18
N ASP A 6 -11.47 -17.07 6.80
CA ASP A 6 -11.04 -18.14 7.68
C ASP A 6 -9.97 -17.62 8.64
N ILE A 7 -10.43 -17.29 9.86
CA ILE A 7 -9.58 -16.80 10.95
C ILE A 7 -10.02 -17.44 12.28
N GLU A 8 -9.05 -17.74 13.10
CA GLU A 8 -9.30 -18.30 14.44
C GLU A 8 -8.43 -17.61 15.50
N MET A 9 -8.97 -17.50 16.70
CA MET A 9 -8.22 -17.06 17.86
C MET A 9 -7.49 -18.27 18.43
N ILE A 10 -6.16 -18.17 18.52
CA ILE A 10 -5.29 -19.21 19.07
C ILE A 10 -4.59 -18.72 20.34
N SER A 11 -4.28 -19.64 21.23
CA SER A 11 -3.52 -19.37 22.45
C SER A 11 -2.06 -18.98 22.13
N ALA A 12 -1.39 -18.39 23.12
CA ALA A 12 0.03 -18.08 23.02
C ALA A 12 0.89 -19.35 22.81
N GLU A 13 0.48 -20.49 23.36
CA GLU A 13 1.19 -21.77 23.17
C GLU A 13 1.06 -22.28 21.73
N GLU A 14 -0.17 -22.25 21.18
CA GLU A 14 -0.42 -22.64 19.79
C GLU A 14 0.31 -21.71 18.81
N ALA A 15 0.31 -20.40 19.06
CA ALA A 15 1.05 -19.44 18.25
C ALA A 15 2.57 -19.76 18.23
N ARG A 16 3.15 -20.18 19.37
CA ARG A 16 4.55 -20.60 19.43
C ARG A 16 4.83 -21.97 18.79
N LYS A 17 3.84 -22.85 18.69
CA LYS A 17 3.99 -24.08 17.88
C LYS A 17 4.12 -23.75 16.39
N ILE A 18 3.41 -22.72 15.91
CA ILE A 18 3.48 -22.24 14.52
C ILE A 18 4.76 -21.41 14.29
N THR A 19 5.09 -20.53 15.23
CA THR A 19 6.27 -19.65 15.16
C THR A 19 7.07 -19.74 16.45
N PRO A 20 8.01 -20.70 16.55
CA PRO A 20 8.72 -21.02 17.80
C PRO A 20 9.54 -19.88 18.39
N GLN A 21 9.95 -18.92 17.55
CA GLN A 21 10.78 -17.78 17.96
C GLN A 21 9.99 -16.68 18.70
N LEU A 22 8.65 -16.80 18.77
CA LEU A 22 7.80 -15.83 19.46
C LEU A 22 8.10 -15.76 20.96
N SER A 23 8.11 -14.53 21.47
CA SER A 23 8.23 -14.24 22.91
C SER A 23 7.19 -15.01 23.72
N LYS A 24 7.57 -15.30 24.98
CA LYS A 24 6.66 -15.90 25.98
C LYS A 24 5.60 -14.90 26.45
N ASP A 25 5.84 -13.57 26.25
CA ASP A 25 5.00 -12.49 26.76
C ASP A 25 3.85 -12.09 25.80
N ILE A 26 3.46 -12.97 24.89
CA ILE A 26 2.26 -12.77 24.07
C ILE A 26 1.04 -13.43 24.75
N TYR A 27 -0.14 -12.84 24.55
CA TYR A 27 -1.40 -13.36 25.11
C TYR A 27 -2.10 -14.37 24.21
N GLY A 28 -1.90 -14.27 22.91
CA GLY A 28 -2.51 -15.10 21.87
C GLY A 28 -2.36 -14.43 20.50
N ALA A 29 -2.94 -15.03 19.49
CA ALA A 29 -2.91 -14.51 18.12
C ALA A 29 -4.23 -14.77 17.38
N LEU A 30 -4.47 -13.96 16.35
CA LEU A 30 -5.41 -14.31 15.27
C LEU A 30 -4.61 -15.04 14.19
N TYR A 31 -4.99 -16.25 13.88
CA TYR A 31 -4.36 -17.08 12.87
C TYR A 31 -5.27 -17.18 11.64
N SER A 32 -4.68 -16.98 10.46
CA SER A 32 -5.34 -17.21 9.18
C SER A 32 -4.53 -18.25 8.40
N PRO A 33 -5.05 -19.48 8.21
CA PRO A 33 -4.36 -20.53 7.49
C PRO A 33 -4.24 -20.24 5.99
N THR A 34 -5.12 -19.37 5.46
CA THR A 34 -5.15 -18.96 4.04
C THR A 34 -4.36 -17.69 3.75
N GLY A 35 -3.74 -17.12 4.79
CA GLY A 35 -2.87 -15.95 4.63
C GLY A 35 -1.63 -16.29 3.79
N GLY A 36 -1.13 -15.32 3.04
CA GLY A 36 0.04 -15.50 2.18
C GLY A 36 0.89 -14.25 2.07
N LYS A 37 2.07 -14.42 1.49
CA LYS A 37 3.00 -13.35 1.15
C LYS A 37 3.36 -13.40 -0.34
N VAL A 38 3.65 -12.24 -0.91
CA VAL A 38 4.09 -12.12 -2.29
C VAL A 38 5.25 -11.14 -2.37
N ASN A 39 6.21 -11.43 -3.23
CA ASN A 39 7.23 -10.44 -3.55
C ASN A 39 6.64 -9.37 -4.47
N PRO A 40 6.47 -8.11 -4.01
CA PRO A 40 5.78 -7.08 -4.77
C PRO A 40 6.50 -6.68 -6.05
N ILE A 41 7.82 -6.74 -6.06
CA ILE A 41 8.62 -6.44 -7.25
C ILE A 41 8.41 -7.51 -8.31
N LYS A 42 8.51 -8.79 -7.95
CA LYS A 42 8.26 -9.91 -8.88
C LYS A 42 6.84 -9.87 -9.41
N LEU A 43 5.84 -9.57 -8.55
CA LEU A 43 4.44 -9.44 -8.95
C LEU A 43 4.25 -8.33 -9.99
N THR A 44 4.75 -7.12 -9.71
CA THR A 44 4.66 -5.96 -10.62
C THR A 44 5.32 -6.25 -11.96
N LEU A 45 6.53 -6.82 -11.94
CA LEU A 45 7.23 -7.20 -13.17
C LEU A 45 6.50 -8.32 -13.93
N GLY A 46 5.85 -9.25 -13.21
CA GLY A 46 5.02 -10.30 -13.80
C GLY A 46 3.85 -9.72 -14.59
N PHE A 47 3.08 -8.81 -14.00
CA PHE A 47 2.00 -8.09 -14.66
C PHE A 47 2.49 -7.26 -15.85
N ALA A 48 3.60 -6.53 -15.67
CA ALA A 48 4.18 -5.74 -16.76
C ALA A 48 4.58 -6.60 -17.96
N ARG A 49 5.22 -7.75 -17.72
CA ARG A 49 5.59 -8.71 -18.78
C ARG A 49 4.36 -9.30 -19.47
N ALA A 50 3.32 -9.64 -18.71
CA ALA A 50 2.07 -10.16 -19.26
C ALA A 50 1.38 -9.10 -20.11
N ALA A 51 1.26 -7.87 -19.64
CA ALA A 51 0.69 -6.75 -20.40
C ALA A 51 1.44 -6.52 -21.73
N LYS A 52 2.78 -6.51 -21.70
CA LYS A 52 3.59 -6.38 -22.92
C LYS A 52 3.35 -7.50 -23.92
N LYS A 53 3.18 -8.75 -23.46
CA LYS A 53 2.83 -9.89 -24.35
C LYS A 53 1.46 -9.71 -24.99
N LEU A 54 0.55 -8.97 -24.37
CA LEU A 54 -0.77 -8.62 -24.88
C LEU A 54 -0.79 -7.33 -25.70
N GLY A 55 0.37 -6.75 -26.00
CA GLY A 55 0.51 -5.56 -26.86
C GLY A 55 0.62 -4.23 -26.11
N ALA A 56 0.62 -4.20 -24.79
CA ALA A 56 0.80 -2.96 -24.05
C ALA A 56 2.24 -2.43 -24.20
N THR A 57 2.36 -1.11 -24.38
CA THR A 57 3.63 -0.40 -24.38
C THR A 57 3.91 0.16 -22.99
N ILE A 58 5.14 -0.05 -22.47
CA ILE A 58 5.60 0.50 -21.21
C ILE A 58 6.77 1.42 -21.50
N GLN A 59 6.58 2.71 -21.22
CA GLN A 59 7.59 3.75 -21.36
C GLN A 59 8.17 4.06 -19.96
N ILE A 60 9.43 3.72 -19.77
CA ILE A 60 10.16 4.07 -18.55
C ILE A 60 10.87 5.42 -18.72
N GLU A 61 11.23 6.05 -17.61
CA GLU A 61 11.91 7.37 -17.62
C GLU A 61 11.14 8.40 -18.45
N THR A 62 9.80 8.36 -18.36
CA THR A 62 8.90 9.22 -19.12
C THR A 62 7.93 9.84 -18.13
N GLU A 63 8.22 11.06 -17.71
CA GLU A 63 7.39 11.80 -16.75
C GLU A 63 6.24 12.48 -17.47
N VAL A 64 5.03 12.34 -16.94
CA VAL A 64 3.86 13.11 -17.38
C VAL A 64 3.93 14.50 -16.76
N THR A 65 3.98 15.53 -17.62
CA THR A 65 4.11 16.93 -17.22
C THR A 65 2.81 17.72 -17.37
N GLY A 66 1.82 17.15 -18.06
CA GLY A 66 0.50 17.76 -18.26
C GLY A 66 -0.48 16.80 -18.90
N ILE A 67 -1.75 17.15 -18.86
CA ILE A 67 -2.84 16.44 -19.55
C ILE A 67 -3.33 17.32 -20.71
N ILE A 68 -3.46 16.72 -21.90
CA ILE A 68 -4.00 17.39 -23.09
C ILE A 68 -5.53 17.33 -23.00
N MET A 69 -6.18 18.49 -23.04
CA MET A 69 -7.64 18.62 -22.91
C MET A 69 -8.24 19.26 -24.14
N GLU A 70 -9.47 18.81 -24.52
CA GLU A 70 -10.34 19.49 -25.47
C GLU A 70 -11.72 19.67 -24.80
N GLY A 71 -12.02 20.89 -24.38
CA GLY A 71 -13.17 21.13 -23.51
C GLY A 71 -13.02 20.38 -22.17
N ASN A 72 -13.98 19.51 -21.87
CA ASN A 72 -13.96 18.63 -20.68
C ASN A 72 -13.45 17.22 -20.96
N ALA A 73 -12.99 16.92 -22.19
CA ALA A 73 -12.47 15.61 -22.57
C ALA A 73 -10.94 15.58 -22.53
N VAL A 74 -10.38 14.50 -22.00
CA VAL A 74 -8.95 14.24 -22.13
C VAL A 74 -8.63 13.76 -23.56
N LYS A 75 -7.48 14.17 -24.10
CA LYS A 75 -6.99 13.79 -25.43
C LYS A 75 -5.57 13.24 -25.42
N GLY A 76 -4.91 13.26 -24.31
CA GLY A 76 -3.55 12.76 -24.22
C GLY A 76 -2.80 13.30 -23.01
N VAL A 77 -1.50 13.06 -23.03
CA VAL A 77 -0.57 13.54 -22.00
C VAL A 77 0.64 14.21 -22.64
N HIS A 78 1.09 15.29 -22.06
CA HIS A 78 2.42 15.86 -22.29
C HIS A 78 3.42 15.09 -21.44
N THR A 79 4.56 14.74 -22.00
CA THR A 79 5.63 14.05 -21.27
C THR A 79 7.00 14.63 -21.56
N THR A 80 7.99 14.24 -20.77
CA THR A 80 9.41 14.59 -21.02
C THR A 80 9.97 14.03 -22.33
N LYS A 81 9.24 13.12 -23.01
CA LYS A 81 9.65 12.50 -24.29
C LYS A 81 8.69 12.81 -25.44
N GLY A 82 7.83 13.83 -25.29
CA GLY A 82 6.83 14.21 -26.27
C GLY A 82 5.42 13.84 -25.84
N ASP A 83 4.47 14.05 -26.74
CA ASP A 83 3.07 13.90 -26.48
C ASP A 83 2.58 12.48 -26.85
N TYR A 84 1.67 11.95 -26.05
CA TYR A 84 0.96 10.72 -26.32
C TYR A 84 -0.53 11.00 -26.33
N PHE A 85 -1.23 10.60 -27.39
CA PHE A 85 -2.65 10.86 -27.58
C PHE A 85 -3.49 9.62 -27.24
N ALA A 86 -4.54 9.83 -26.49
CA ALA A 86 -5.53 8.82 -26.11
C ALA A 86 -6.80 9.51 -25.60
N ASP A 87 -7.97 8.91 -25.89
CA ASP A 87 -9.26 9.41 -25.37
C ASP A 87 -9.58 8.87 -23.97
N THR A 88 -8.70 8.08 -23.38
CA THR A 88 -8.83 7.56 -22.02
C THR A 88 -7.50 7.62 -21.29
N ILE A 89 -7.51 8.24 -20.11
CA ILE A 89 -6.34 8.37 -19.23
C ILE A 89 -6.70 7.82 -17.86
N VAL A 90 -5.86 6.94 -17.34
CA VAL A 90 -5.97 6.40 -15.99
C VAL A 90 -4.84 6.95 -15.12
N ASN A 91 -5.19 7.73 -14.12
CA ASN A 91 -4.24 8.21 -13.13
C ASN A 91 -3.98 7.12 -12.06
N ALA A 92 -2.91 6.37 -12.25
CA ALA A 92 -2.43 5.33 -11.33
C ALA A 92 -1.12 5.73 -10.63
N CYS A 93 -0.89 7.03 -10.41
CA CYS A 93 0.38 7.59 -9.92
C CYS A 93 0.61 7.43 -8.41
N GLY A 94 -0.14 6.57 -7.71
CA GLY A 94 0.06 6.25 -6.29
C GLY A 94 0.06 7.50 -5.41
N SER A 95 1.12 7.74 -4.65
CA SER A 95 1.23 8.91 -3.76
C SER A 95 1.33 10.25 -4.52
N TRP A 96 1.63 10.24 -5.82
CA TRP A 96 1.68 11.42 -6.69
C TRP A 96 0.37 11.65 -7.45
N ALA A 97 -0.64 10.80 -7.27
CA ALA A 97 -1.89 10.90 -8.01
C ALA A 97 -2.63 12.22 -7.79
N ALA A 98 -2.47 12.87 -6.63
CA ALA A 98 -3.03 14.21 -6.38
C ALA A 98 -2.41 15.27 -7.31
N PHE A 99 -1.10 15.19 -7.62
CA PHE A 99 -0.48 16.13 -8.56
C PHE A 99 -0.99 15.94 -9.97
N THR A 100 -1.11 14.69 -10.44
CA THR A 100 -1.67 14.40 -11.77
C THR A 100 -3.13 14.82 -11.85
N ALA A 101 -3.92 14.66 -10.80
CA ALA A 101 -5.30 15.11 -10.74
C ALA A 101 -5.42 16.65 -10.85
N LYS A 102 -4.48 17.39 -10.23
CA LYS A 102 -4.43 18.86 -10.36
C LYS A 102 -4.19 19.35 -11.80
N MET A 103 -3.56 18.56 -12.66
CA MET A 103 -3.35 18.91 -14.06
C MET A 103 -4.68 19.02 -14.86
N VAL A 104 -5.76 18.43 -14.32
CA VAL A 104 -7.14 18.54 -14.87
C VAL A 104 -8.07 19.31 -13.93
N GLY A 105 -7.51 20.10 -13.00
CA GLY A 105 -8.29 20.96 -12.09
C GLY A 105 -8.93 20.24 -10.89
N LEU A 106 -8.58 18.98 -10.62
CA LEU A 106 -9.14 18.20 -9.50
C LEU A 106 -8.25 18.31 -8.26
N ASP A 107 -8.87 18.53 -7.10
CA ASP A 107 -8.19 18.44 -5.80
C ASP A 107 -8.54 17.11 -5.10
N MET A 108 -7.76 16.07 -5.37
CA MET A 108 -7.95 14.75 -4.77
C MET A 108 -7.19 14.64 -3.44
N PRO A 109 -7.83 14.20 -2.34
CA PRO A 109 -7.24 14.22 -1.00
C PRO A 109 -6.29 13.04 -0.75
N ILE A 110 -5.37 12.80 -1.67
CA ILE A 110 -4.33 11.77 -1.54
C ILE A 110 -3.08 12.40 -0.96
N LYS A 111 -2.62 11.89 0.18
CA LYS A 111 -1.41 12.36 0.85
C LYS A 111 -0.37 11.24 0.94
N PRO A 112 0.93 11.55 0.79
CA PRO A 112 1.97 10.56 1.04
C PRO A 112 2.06 10.24 2.53
N ARG A 113 2.02 8.95 2.87
CA ARG A 113 2.22 8.45 4.24
C ARG A 113 3.46 7.59 4.28
N LYS A 114 4.54 8.11 4.87
CA LYS A 114 5.83 7.44 4.96
C LYS A 114 5.73 6.20 5.84
N GLY A 115 6.35 5.12 5.38
CA GLY A 115 6.60 3.91 6.16
C GLY A 115 8.05 3.50 6.07
N GLN A 116 8.72 3.41 7.20
CA GLN A 116 10.12 2.99 7.30
C GLN A 116 10.19 1.51 7.64
N LEU A 117 11.15 0.83 7.02
CA LEU A 117 11.36 -0.62 7.11
C LEU A 117 12.86 -0.89 7.28
N ILE A 118 13.17 -1.98 7.95
CA ILE A 118 14.54 -2.48 8.05
C ILE A 118 14.63 -3.87 7.45
N VAL A 119 15.82 -4.21 6.95
CA VAL A 119 16.16 -5.53 6.41
C VAL A 119 17.34 -6.07 7.20
N THR A 120 17.22 -7.31 7.65
CA THR A 120 18.32 -8.00 8.35
C THR A 120 19.23 -8.73 7.38
N GLU A 121 20.41 -9.10 7.86
CA GLU A 121 21.20 -10.14 7.23
C GLU A 121 20.40 -11.42 7.04
N PRO A 122 20.77 -12.29 6.09
CA PRO A 122 20.21 -13.62 5.99
C PRO A 122 20.47 -14.43 7.25
N ILE A 123 19.41 -15.02 7.79
CA ILE A 123 19.46 -15.94 8.91
C ILE A 123 18.83 -17.27 8.48
N GLY A 124 19.05 -18.33 9.23
CA GLY A 124 18.37 -19.61 8.97
C GLY A 124 16.85 -19.47 8.97
N HIS A 125 16.14 -20.56 8.73
CA HIS A 125 14.68 -20.53 8.78
C HIS A 125 14.20 -20.01 10.14
N PHE A 126 13.47 -18.92 10.11
CA PHE A 126 13.03 -18.18 11.29
C PHE A 126 11.51 -18.21 11.48
N MET A 127 10.77 -18.04 10.40
CA MET A 127 9.30 -18.04 10.43
C MET A 127 8.69 -18.33 9.06
N ASP A 128 7.52 -18.94 9.09
CA ASP A 128 6.64 -19.06 7.94
C ASP A 128 5.61 -17.91 7.93
N GLY A 129 5.15 -17.54 6.72
CA GLY A 129 4.13 -16.52 6.56
C GLY A 129 4.58 -15.11 6.97
N THR A 130 3.63 -14.32 7.46
CA THR A 130 3.82 -12.95 7.95
C THR A 130 3.20 -12.81 9.33
N LEU A 131 3.78 -11.95 10.17
CA LEU A 131 3.21 -11.63 11.47
C LEU A 131 3.04 -10.12 11.60
N GLN A 132 1.90 -9.70 12.14
CA GLN A 132 1.64 -8.31 12.49
C GLN A 132 1.21 -8.23 13.96
N CYS A 133 1.71 -7.27 14.71
CA CYS A 133 1.22 -7.04 16.06
C CYS A 133 -0.13 -6.31 16.03
N ALA A 134 -0.98 -6.55 17.03
CA ALA A 134 -2.30 -5.92 17.13
C ALA A 134 -2.26 -4.39 17.04
N ARG A 135 -1.18 -3.75 17.52
CA ARG A 135 -0.99 -2.29 17.40
C ARG A 135 -1.00 -1.82 15.94
N TYR A 136 -0.56 -2.64 14.98
CA TYR A 136 -0.63 -2.31 13.56
C TYR A 136 -2.06 -1.96 13.13
N ASN A 137 -3.02 -2.80 13.50
CA ASN A 137 -4.43 -2.59 13.20
C ASN A 137 -5.04 -1.45 14.03
N VAL A 138 -4.62 -1.31 15.29
CA VAL A 138 -5.10 -0.20 16.15
C VAL A 138 -4.69 1.15 15.57
N ILE A 139 -3.42 1.32 15.18
CA ILE A 139 -2.94 2.57 14.54
C ILE A 139 -3.68 2.85 13.21
N LYS A 140 -4.02 1.80 12.47
CA LYS A 140 -4.69 1.95 11.17
C LYS A 140 -6.17 2.29 11.29
N PHE A 141 -6.90 1.61 12.19
CA PHE A 141 -8.37 1.63 12.20
C PHE A 141 -8.98 2.30 13.44
N ARG A 142 -8.20 2.47 14.52
CA ARG A 142 -8.65 2.99 15.81
C ARG A 142 -7.60 3.89 16.47
N PRO A 143 -6.98 4.84 15.73
CA PRO A 143 -5.91 5.70 16.24
C PRO A 143 -6.35 6.53 17.48
N GLU A 144 -7.63 6.85 17.55
CA GLU A 144 -8.25 7.59 18.67
C GLU A 144 -8.12 6.88 20.01
N THR A 145 -7.87 5.57 20.02
CA THR A 145 -7.69 4.80 21.27
C THR A 145 -6.27 4.87 21.83
N ILE A 146 -5.33 5.45 21.07
CA ILE A 146 -3.93 5.57 21.46
C ILE A 146 -3.72 6.90 22.17
N LYS A 147 -3.27 6.84 23.42
CA LYS A 147 -2.99 8.03 24.26
C LYS A 147 -1.55 8.56 24.15
N ASP A 148 -0.64 7.75 23.67
CA ASP A 148 0.78 8.09 23.52
C ASP A 148 1.02 8.83 22.20
N GLU A 149 1.31 10.12 22.30
CA GLU A 149 1.51 11.01 21.15
C GLU A 149 2.70 10.59 20.27
N ASN A 150 3.76 10.03 20.85
CA ASN A 150 4.91 9.54 20.09
C ASN A 150 4.52 8.32 19.25
N ILE A 151 3.66 7.46 19.80
CA ILE A 151 3.12 6.33 19.02
C ILE A 151 2.24 6.82 17.87
N LEU A 152 1.42 7.85 18.09
CA LEU A 152 0.58 8.44 17.06
C LEU A 152 1.41 9.13 15.97
N ARG A 153 2.40 9.95 16.39
CA ARG A 153 3.27 10.71 15.47
C ARG A 153 4.03 9.78 14.51
N MET A 154 4.63 8.75 15.04
CA MET A 154 5.47 7.82 14.27
C MET A 154 4.68 6.65 13.70
N GLY A 155 3.59 6.25 14.34
CA GLY A 155 2.82 5.08 13.97
C GLY A 155 3.60 3.77 14.02
N ALA A 156 4.62 3.69 14.91
CA ALA A 156 5.51 2.53 14.97
C ALA A 156 4.78 1.28 15.46
N SER A 157 4.81 0.23 14.63
CA SER A 157 4.18 -1.06 14.85
C SER A 157 5.13 -2.19 14.43
N LEU A 158 4.68 -3.44 14.49
CA LEU A 158 5.43 -4.58 13.96
C LEU A 158 4.66 -5.25 12.85
N SER A 159 5.29 -5.36 11.69
CA SER A 159 5.01 -6.32 10.64
C SER A 159 6.33 -6.97 10.27
N ILE A 160 6.39 -8.28 10.22
CA ILE A 160 7.62 -9.02 9.94
C ILE A 160 7.34 -10.19 9.01
N GLU A 161 8.23 -10.38 8.06
CA GLU A 161 8.23 -11.54 7.16
C GLU A 161 9.66 -11.96 6.83
N GLN A 162 9.87 -13.24 6.56
CA GLN A 162 11.14 -13.73 6.04
C GLN A 162 11.11 -13.79 4.52
N THR A 163 12.14 -13.27 3.89
CA THR A 163 12.32 -13.32 2.44
C THR A 163 12.84 -14.67 1.97
N GLU A 164 12.73 -14.94 0.66
CA GLU A 164 13.32 -16.15 0.05
C GLU A 164 14.84 -16.24 0.23
N SER A 165 15.53 -15.09 0.36
CA SER A 165 16.97 -15.02 0.61
C SER A 165 17.38 -15.21 2.07
N GLY A 166 16.42 -15.43 2.97
CA GLY A 166 16.65 -15.67 4.39
C GLY A 166 16.67 -14.43 5.28
N GLY A 167 16.78 -13.23 4.73
CA GLY A 167 16.69 -11.97 5.49
C GLY A 167 15.26 -11.69 5.94
N LEU A 168 15.10 -10.95 7.04
CA LEU A 168 13.80 -10.48 7.49
C LEU A 168 13.54 -9.05 7.00
N ILE A 169 12.31 -8.77 6.54
CA ILE A 169 11.79 -7.42 6.37
C ILE A 169 10.93 -7.11 7.57
N ILE A 170 11.32 -6.07 8.31
CA ILE A 170 10.66 -5.68 9.55
C ILE A 170 10.19 -4.23 9.43
N GLY A 171 8.94 -4.03 9.69
CA GLY A 171 8.35 -2.69 9.64
C GLY A 171 7.27 -2.50 10.69
N GLY A 172 6.65 -1.42 10.71
CA GLY A 172 7.06 -0.16 10.13
C GLY A 172 6.36 0.99 10.77
N THR A 173 6.61 2.17 10.20
CA THR A 173 6.00 3.41 10.66
C THR A 173 4.82 3.84 9.77
N ARG A 174 4.10 4.89 10.22
CA ARG A 174 3.00 5.56 9.48
C ARG A 174 3.04 7.05 9.77
N GLU A 175 3.85 7.78 9.02
CA GLU A 175 4.15 9.19 9.27
C GLU A 175 3.59 10.09 8.16
N LEU A 176 2.95 11.19 8.52
CA LEU A 176 2.51 12.22 7.58
C LEU A 176 3.55 13.36 7.54
N VAL A 177 4.60 13.15 6.76
CA VAL A 177 5.77 14.04 6.66
C VAL A 177 6.02 14.52 5.22
N GLY A 178 4.97 14.56 4.41
CA GLY A 178 5.09 14.91 3.00
C GLY A 178 5.84 13.85 2.20
N TYR A 179 6.59 14.27 1.19
CA TYR A 179 7.33 13.39 0.28
C TYR A 179 8.73 13.02 0.77
N ASP A 180 9.02 13.26 2.05
CA ASP A 180 10.26 12.80 2.67
C ASP A 180 10.34 11.27 2.69
N ARG A 181 11.48 10.73 2.22
CA ARG A 181 11.79 9.28 2.22
C ARG A 181 13.06 8.95 2.99
N GLU A 182 13.58 9.88 3.76
CA GLU A 182 14.74 9.63 4.58
C GLU A 182 14.38 8.75 5.78
N ASN A 183 15.32 7.88 6.17
CA ASN A 183 15.17 7.06 7.36
C ASN A 183 15.68 7.83 8.57
N SER A 184 14.95 7.75 9.69
CA SER A 184 15.37 8.32 10.96
C SER A 184 15.85 7.23 11.92
N LEU A 185 16.88 7.53 12.70
CA LEU A 185 17.37 6.62 13.73
C LEU A 185 16.29 6.34 14.79
N GLU A 186 15.48 7.35 15.12
CA GLU A 186 14.36 7.22 16.06
C GLU A 186 13.35 6.15 15.60
N ALA A 187 12.99 6.17 14.30
CA ALA A 187 12.07 5.19 13.74
C ALA A 187 12.68 3.79 13.68
N ILE A 188 13.95 3.68 13.29
CA ILE A 188 14.68 2.41 13.27
C ILE A 188 14.71 1.81 14.69
N GLU A 189 15.06 2.61 15.69
CA GLU A 189 15.09 2.18 17.08
C GLU A 189 13.71 1.72 17.58
N ALA A 190 12.64 2.46 17.25
CA ALA A 190 11.28 2.10 17.61
C ALA A 190 10.84 0.78 16.99
N ILE A 191 11.19 0.52 15.71
CA ILE A 191 10.93 -0.74 15.02
C ILE A 191 11.69 -1.87 15.70
N LEU A 192 12.97 -1.68 15.98
CA LEU A 192 13.82 -2.68 16.62
C LEU A 192 13.34 -3.06 18.03
N LYS A 193 13.04 -2.08 18.87
CA LYS A 193 12.48 -2.33 20.21
C LYS A 193 11.24 -3.21 20.15
N ARG A 194 10.41 -3.00 19.14
CA ARG A 194 9.23 -3.83 18.95
C ARG A 194 9.56 -5.22 18.41
N ALA A 195 10.47 -5.32 17.44
CA ALA A 195 10.89 -6.59 16.88
C ALA A 195 11.48 -7.51 17.98
N VAL A 196 12.41 -6.98 18.77
CA VAL A 196 13.05 -7.74 19.88
C VAL A 196 12.04 -8.12 20.96
N ARG A 197 11.05 -7.26 21.27
CA ARG A 197 9.99 -7.59 22.22
C ARG A 197 9.19 -8.84 21.80
N PHE A 198 8.85 -8.94 20.49
CA PHE A 198 8.10 -10.09 19.96
C PHE A 198 9.00 -11.27 19.63
N PHE A 199 10.25 -11.03 19.27
CA PHE A 199 11.24 -12.01 18.86
C PHE A 199 12.58 -11.74 19.53
N PRO A 200 12.78 -12.18 20.80
CA PRO A 200 14.01 -11.90 21.56
C PRO A 200 15.30 -12.35 20.88
N ALA A 201 15.21 -13.37 20.03
CA ALA A 201 16.35 -13.87 19.25
C ALA A 201 16.90 -12.86 18.23
N LEU A 202 16.14 -11.80 17.89
CA LEU A 202 16.58 -10.76 16.96
C LEU A 202 17.57 -9.75 17.57
N LYS A 203 17.83 -9.78 18.87
CA LYS A 203 18.74 -8.82 19.54
C LYS A 203 20.17 -8.84 18.98
N ASP A 204 20.62 -9.98 18.47
CA ASP A 204 21.98 -10.22 17.98
C ASP A 204 22.05 -10.28 16.43
N VAL A 205 20.93 -9.99 15.73
CA VAL A 205 20.85 -10.03 14.26
C VAL A 205 21.17 -8.65 13.68
N CYS A 206 22.10 -8.61 12.71
CA CYS A 206 22.54 -7.38 12.09
C CYS A 206 21.51 -6.82 11.09
N ILE A 207 21.34 -5.50 11.11
CA ILE A 207 20.61 -4.78 10.08
C ILE A 207 21.58 -4.49 8.92
N ILE A 208 21.20 -4.86 7.70
CA ILE A 208 21.98 -4.57 6.50
C ILE A 208 21.41 -3.39 5.69
N ARG A 209 20.15 -3.02 5.92
CA ARG A 209 19.49 -1.95 5.19
C ARG A 209 18.30 -1.37 5.96
N ALA A 210 18.10 -0.07 5.80
CA ALA A 210 16.83 0.60 6.07
C ALA A 210 16.34 1.30 4.79
N PHE A 211 15.03 1.36 4.60
CA PHE A 211 14.42 2.09 3.48
C PHE A 211 13.04 2.61 3.86
N ALA A 212 12.58 3.63 3.15
CA ALA A 212 11.25 4.19 3.33
C ALA A 212 10.49 4.22 2.01
N GLY A 213 9.17 4.03 2.11
CA GLY A 213 8.23 4.16 1.01
C GLY A 213 7.07 5.08 1.37
N LEU A 214 6.39 5.59 0.35
CA LEU A 214 5.24 6.49 0.51
C LEU A 214 3.96 5.74 0.12
N ARG A 215 3.05 5.57 1.08
CA ARG A 215 1.72 5.01 0.82
C ARG A 215 0.77 6.12 0.40
N PRO A 216 -0.08 5.91 -0.61
CA PRO A 216 -1.11 6.86 -1.01
C PRO A 216 -2.28 6.81 0.00
N TYR A 217 -2.23 7.64 1.01
CA TYR A 217 -3.24 7.73 2.07
C TYR A 217 -4.42 8.60 1.64
N THR A 218 -5.63 8.14 1.95
CA THR A 218 -6.90 8.86 1.78
C THR A 218 -7.55 9.11 3.14
N PRO A 219 -8.32 10.20 3.33
CA PRO A 219 -8.90 10.53 4.64
C PRO A 219 -9.88 9.48 5.18
N ASP A 220 -10.62 8.81 4.30
CA ASP A 220 -11.59 7.78 4.63
C ASP A 220 -11.00 6.36 4.67
N GLY A 221 -9.70 6.22 4.30
CA GLY A 221 -9.01 4.93 4.25
C GLY A 221 -9.42 4.01 3.10
N LEU A 222 -10.26 4.50 2.17
CA LEU A 222 -10.68 3.76 0.99
C LEU A 222 -9.91 4.22 -0.25
N PRO A 223 -9.60 3.32 -1.21
CA PRO A 223 -8.99 3.72 -2.47
C PRO A 223 -9.94 4.60 -3.31
N ILE A 224 -9.37 5.33 -4.24
CA ILE A 224 -10.09 6.18 -5.20
C ILE A 224 -9.99 5.49 -6.56
N ILE A 225 -11.11 4.93 -7.03
CA ILE A 225 -11.15 4.09 -8.24
C ILE A 225 -12.40 4.43 -9.05
N GLY A 226 -12.24 4.63 -10.35
CA GLY A 226 -13.35 4.81 -11.28
C GLY A 226 -13.29 6.12 -12.06
N ARG A 227 -14.36 6.35 -12.82
CA ARG A 227 -14.52 7.54 -13.66
C ARG A 227 -14.71 8.80 -12.79
N VAL A 228 -14.15 9.91 -13.26
CA VAL A 228 -14.39 11.23 -12.67
C VAL A 228 -15.53 11.90 -13.44
N ASP A 229 -16.58 12.29 -12.72
CA ASP A 229 -17.71 13.01 -13.31
C ASP A 229 -17.30 14.42 -13.75
N GLY A 230 -17.85 14.87 -14.87
CA GLY A 230 -17.49 16.15 -15.48
C GLY A 230 -16.21 16.14 -16.30
N LEU A 231 -15.41 15.06 -16.27
CA LEU A 231 -14.22 14.88 -17.10
C LEU A 231 -14.36 13.63 -17.98
N GLU A 232 -14.54 13.83 -19.27
CA GLU A 232 -14.67 12.73 -20.21
C GLU A 232 -13.31 12.03 -20.42
N GLY A 233 -13.31 10.71 -20.25
CA GLY A 233 -12.13 9.88 -20.45
C GLY A 233 -11.11 9.87 -19.31
N PHE A 234 -11.33 10.57 -18.18
CA PHE A 234 -10.41 10.56 -17.06
C PHE A 234 -10.86 9.64 -15.93
N TYR A 235 -9.96 8.78 -15.49
CA TYR A 235 -10.18 7.77 -14.45
C TYR A 235 -9.11 7.84 -13.37
N MET A 236 -9.49 7.46 -12.14
CA MET A 236 -8.58 7.32 -11.01
C MET A 236 -8.37 5.84 -10.64
N ALA A 237 -7.16 5.48 -10.24
CA ALA A 237 -6.78 4.18 -9.68
C ALA A 237 -5.66 4.35 -8.64
N ALA A 238 -5.97 4.98 -7.51
CA ALA A 238 -4.98 5.34 -6.50
C ALA A 238 -5.56 5.29 -5.08
N GLY A 239 -4.79 5.68 -4.08
CA GLY A 239 -5.29 5.82 -2.71
C GLY A 239 -5.39 4.53 -1.90
N HIS A 240 -4.75 3.44 -2.31
CA HIS A 240 -4.85 2.11 -1.68
C HIS A 240 -4.12 1.97 -0.34
N GLU A 241 -3.46 3.00 0.13
CA GLU A 241 -2.64 3.01 1.36
C GLU A 241 -1.69 1.80 1.43
N GLY A 242 -1.81 0.95 2.46
CA GLY A 242 -0.98 -0.24 2.64
C GLY A 242 -1.53 -1.54 2.02
N ASP A 243 -2.70 -1.49 1.37
CA ASP A 243 -3.41 -2.67 0.88
C ASP A 243 -3.30 -2.84 -0.65
N GLY A 244 -2.61 -1.92 -1.33
CA GLY A 244 -2.54 -1.85 -2.79
C GLY A 244 -1.97 -3.10 -3.46
N ILE A 245 -1.02 -3.80 -2.83
CA ILE A 245 -0.46 -5.03 -3.40
C ILE A 245 -1.55 -6.10 -3.59
N ALA A 246 -2.40 -6.31 -2.57
CA ALA A 246 -3.48 -7.28 -2.63
C ALA A 246 -4.64 -6.80 -3.53
N LEU A 247 -4.91 -5.50 -3.56
CA LEU A 247 -6.06 -4.93 -4.27
C LEU A 247 -5.77 -4.56 -5.74
N ALA A 248 -4.51 -4.39 -6.14
CA ALA A 248 -4.17 -3.96 -7.50
C ALA A 248 -4.75 -4.87 -8.60
N PRO A 249 -4.73 -6.22 -8.48
CA PRO A 249 -5.28 -7.07 -9.53
C PRO A 249 -6.78 -6.85 -9.75
N ILE A 250 -7.57 -6.77 -8.66
CA ILE A 250 -9.02 -6.54 -8.78
C ILE A 250 -9.32 -5.11 -9.22
N THR A 251 -8.54 -4.13 -8.77
CA THR A 251 -8.65 -2.73 -9.23
C THR A 251 -8.47 -2.63 -10.73
N GLY A 252 -7.41 -3.24 -11.26
CA GLY A 252 -7.14 -3.24 -12.70
C GLY A 252 -8.24 -3.93 -13.50
N LYS A 253 -8.76 -5.06 -13.00
CA LYS A 253 -9.86 -5.79 -13.65
C LYS A 253 -11.14 -4.93 -13.69
N LEU A 254 -11.61 -4.41 -12.55
CA LEU A 254 -12.87 -3.67 -12.48
C LEU A 254 -12.81 -2.37 -13.29
N LEU A 255 -11.68 -1.68 -13.25
CA LEU A 255 -11.51 -0.46 -14.01
C LEU A 255 -11.46 -0.73 -15.53
N ALA A 256 -10.79 -1.80 -15.96
CA ALA A 256 -10.81 -2.21 -17.37
C ALA A 256 -12.22 -2.59 -17.83
N GLU A 257 -13.01 -3.29 -17.00
CA GLU A 257 -14.41 -3.60 -17.29
C GLU A 257 -15.26 -2.33 -17.43
N GLN A 258 -15.09 -1.35 -16.53
CA GLN A 258 -15.78 -0.07 -16.57
C GLN A 258 -15.44 0.72 -17.84
N ILE A 259 -14.14 0.76 -18.21
CA ILE A 259 -13.68 1.49 -19.41
C ILE A 259 -14.18 0.83 -20.69
N VAL A 260 -14.12 -0.49 -20.80
CA VAL A 260 -14.41 -1.22 -22.06
C VAL A 260 -15.90 -1.51 -22.21
N ASN A 261 -16.57 -1.90 -21.11
CA ASN A 261 -17.95 -2.39 -21.14
C ASN A 261 -18.95 -1.36 -20.57
N GLY A 262 -18.49 -0.26 -20.02
CA GLY A 262 -19.31 0.72 -19.31
C GLY A 262 -19.90 0.22 -17.99
N LYS A 263 -19.52 -1.00 -17.53
CA LYS A 263 -20.03 -1.64 -16.33
C LYS A 263 -19.00 -2.64 -15.79
N GLU A 264 -18.84 -2.65 -14.48
CA GLU A 264 -17.96 -3.55 -13.73
C GLU A 264 -18.72 -4.72 -13.08
N SER A 265 -18.03 -5.83 -12.82
CA SER A 265 -18.59 -7.03 -12.18
C SER A 265 -18.85 -6.88 -10.67
N TYR A 266 -18.22 -5.90 -10.02
CA TYR A 266 -18.45 -5.48 -8.63
C TYR A 266 -18.49 -3.96 -8.59
N SER A 267 -19.49 -3.39 -7.88
CA SER A 267 -19.66 -1.93 -7.81
C SER A 267 -18.41 -1.22 -7.31
N LEU A 268 -18.01 -0.17 -8.03
CA LEU A 268 -16.98 0.79 -7.64
C LEU A 268 -17.55 2.02 -6.90
N ASP A 269 -18.87 2.11 -6.68
CA ASP A 269 -19.52 3.25 -6.03
C ASP A 269 -18.88 3.66 -4.70
N PRO A 270 -18.54 2.72 -3.77
CA PRO A 270 -17.89 3.10 -2.52
C PRO A 270 -16.50 3.71 -2.71
N PHE A 271 -15.89 3.48 -3.86
CA PHE A 271 -14.52 3.90 -4.19
C PHE A 271 -14.49 5.05 -5.20
N SER A 272 -15.69 5.52 -5.64
CA SER A 272 -15.81 6.58 -6.64
C SER A 272 -15.01 7.83 -6.25
N PRO A 273 -14.22 8.43 -7.18
CA PRO A 273 -13.57 9.71 -6.96
C PRO A 273 -14.57 10.84 -6.65
N ASN A 274 -15.80 10.71 -7.15
CA ASN A 274 -16.85 11.74 -7.05
C ASN A 274 -17.30 11.99 -5.60
N ARG A 275 -17.10 11.04 -4.68
CA ARG A 275 -17.36 11.23 -3.24
C ARG A 275 -16.55 12.36 -2.60
N PHE A 276 -15.50 12.83 -3.28
CA PHE A 276 -14.69 13.96 -2.85
C PHE A 276 -14.96 15.25 -3.65
N LEU A 277 -15.73 15.17 -4.73
CA LEU A 277 -16.07 16.33 -5.56
C LEU A 277 -17.32 17.05 -5.08
N GLU A 278 -18.25 16.35 -4.43
CA GLU A 278 -19.50 16.91 -3.92
C GLU A 278 -19.34 17.79 -2.66
N ALA A 279 -18.18 17.76 -2.01
CA ALA A 279 -17.92 18.50 -0.77
C ALA A 279 -17.56 20.00 -0.96
N HIS A 280 -17.59 20.53 -2.19
CA HIS A 280 -17.18 21.91 -2.50
C HIS A 280 -18.29 22.78 -3.12
N ASN A 281 -19.57 22.35 -2.96
CA ASN A 281 -20.73 23.19 -3.34
C ASN A 281 -21.44 23.77 -2.12
#